data_eb7472e029c48f2336cfdaac0d9633b9
#
_entry.id   eb7472e029c48f2336cfdaac0d9633b9
#
_cell.length_a   1.000
_cell.length_b   1.000
_cell.length_c   1.000
_cell.angle_alpha   90.00
_cell.angle_beta   90.00
_cell.angle_gamma   90.00
#
_symmetry.space_group_name_H-M   'P 1'
#
loop_
_entity.id
_entity.type
_entity.pdbx_description
1 polymer ?
#
loop_
_entity_poly.entity_id
_entity_poly.type
_entity_poly.pdbx_seq_one_letter_code
_entity_poly.pdbx_strand_id
1 'polypeptide(L)'
;MCVSGEENICSPSAPWQVFNTVYLGGNQIDAQRVKHLANALLQNTTLTTLYLQYNQINLQGAEYLSNALLHNKTLATLHLQYNQIGPQGISHLGNALLQNTALTTLNLSSNQIADEGAEHLSNALLQNKTLTTLDLRVNQITSRGTQYLANGLLQNKTLLTLHLSWNNIGDQGAEYLSHALLDYKTLLTLGLEGIQLGDQGAEHLANTLLRNKTLTTLRLRENQISNRGAEHLGNALLDNKTFTTLHLNYNQIDDEGKLYLKDILKMNSKIKVSL
;
A
#
# COMPACT_ATOMS: atom_id res chain seq x y z
N MET A 1 3.06 -26.82 10.31
CA MET A 1 2.23 -26.88 11.53
C MET A 1 3.14 -26.54 12.70
N CYS A 2 3.12 -25.34 13.22
CA CYS A 2 3.71 -25.04 14.52
C CYS A 2 2.59 -25.17 15.54
N VAL A 3 2.63 -26.24 16.32
CA VAL A 3 1.69 -26.54 17.40
C VAL A 3 2.04 -25.67 18.59
N SER A 4 1.04 -25.18 19.28
CA SER A 4 1.09 -24.41 20.51
C SER A 4 1.93 -25.09 21.59
N GLY A 5 2.93 -24.37 22.10
CA GLY A 5 3.53 -24.60 23.41
C GLY A 5 4.72 -25.54 23.44
N GLU A 6 5.88 -25.05 22.99
CA GLU A 6 7.19 -25.49 23.54
C GLU A 6 8.32 -24.55 23.05
N GLU A 7 9.32 -24.32 23.90
CA GLU A 7 10.39 -23.32 23.80
C GLU A 7 11.44 -23.53 22.67
N ASN A 8 11.20 -24.43 21.71
CA ASN A 8 12.22 -24.89 20.75
C ASN A 8 12.02 -24.49 19.30
N ILE A 9 11.27 -23.39 19.00
CA ILE A 9 10.96 -22.97 17.61
C ILE A 9 12.17 -22.33 16.90
N CYS A 10 13.22 -21.98 17.60
CA CYS A 10 14.32 -21.12 17.10
C CYS A 10 15.72 -21.73 17.24
N SER A 11 15.87 -23.03 17.05
CA SER A 11 17.21 -23.60 16.85
C SER A 11 17.75 -23.23 15.47
N PRO A 12 19.04 -22.88 15.28
CA PRO A 12 19.63 -22.66 13.97
C PRO A 12 19.54 -23.87 13.03
N SER A 13 19.25 -25.05 13.54
CA SER A 13 18.98 -26.28 12.81
C SER A 13 17.47 -26.54 12.56
N ALA A 14 16.62 -25.57 12.78
CA ALA A 14 15.18 -25.76 12.68
C ALA A 14 14.73 -26.08 11.23
N PRO A 15 13.77 -27.02 11.05
CA PRO A 15 13.37 -27.52 9.72
C PRO A 15 12.73 -26.46 8.80
N TRP A 16 12.39 -25.27 9.32
CA TRP A 16 11.81 -24.19 8.52
C TRP A 16 12.80 -23.51 7.55
N GLN A 17 14.11 -23.75 7.66
CA GLN A 17 15.09 -23.30 6.67
C GLN A 17 14.91 -23.93 5.27
N VAL A 18 14.08 -24.95 5.15
CA VAL A 18 13.72 -25.56 3.83
C VAL A 18 12.51 -24.91 3.20
N PHE A 19 11.75 -24.07 3.92
CA PHE A 19 10.55 -23.44 3.40
C PHE A 19 10.84 -22.06 2.82
N ASN A 20 10.26 -21.76 1.68
CA ASN A 20 10.27 -20.42 1.10
C ASN A 20 9.07 -19.56 1.57
N THR A 21 8.05 -20.17 2.16
CA THR A 21 6.83 -19.51 2.66
C THR A 21 6.44 -20.05 4.02
N VAL A 22 6.17 -19.13 4.98
CA VAL A 22 5.71 -19.47 6.33
C VAL A 22 4.47 -18.70 6.69
N TYR A 23 3.44 -19.41 7.18
CA TYR A 23 2.16 -18.88 7.60
C TYR A 23 2.04 -18.88 9.12
N LEU A 24 2.11 -17.70 9.73
CA LEU A 24 2.00 -17.49 11.18
C LEU A 24 0.87 -16.52 11.54
N GLY A 25 -0.05 -16.26 10.62
CA GLY A 25 -1.21 -15.38 10.87
C GLY A 25 -2.17 -15.96 11.93
N GLY A 26 -2.71 -15.08 12.81
CA GLY A 26 -3.73 -15.46 13.79
C GLY A 26 -3.21 -16.31 14.96
N ASN A 27 -1.95 -16.19 15.35
CA ASN A 27 -1.32 -17.04 16.38
C ASN A 27 -0.98 -16.30 17.68
N GLN A 28 -1.58 -15.12 17.93
CA GLN A 28 -1.32 -14.32 19.14
C GLN A 28 0.18 -14.04 19.36
N ILE A 29 0.92 -13.87 18.27
CA ILE A 29 2.36 -13.58 18.32
C ILE A 29 2.57 -12.16 18.83
N ASP A 30 3.13 -12.07 20.03
CA ASP A 30 3.53 -10.85 20.72
C ASP A 30 5.00 -10.46 20.42
N ALA A 31 5.48 -9.38 21.04
CA ALA A 31 6.84 -8.90 20.83
C ALA A 31 7.91 -9.92 21.22
N GLN A 32 7.68 -10.74 22.27
CA GLN A 32 8.68 -11.73 22.69
C GLN A 32 8.80 -12.88 21.68
N ARG A 33 7.68 -13.35 21.17
CA ARG A 33 7.67 -14.38 20.11
C ARG A 33 8.28 -13.84 18.82
N VAL A 34 7.98 -12.57 18.46
CA VAL A 34 8.61 -11.90 17.32
C VAL A 34 10.12 -11.80 17.48
N LYS A 35 10.64 -11.55 18.69
CA LYS A 35 12.08 -11.51 18.95
C LYS A 35 12.78 -12.81 18.54
N HIS A 36 12.21 -13.96 18.90
CA HIS A 36 12.74 -15.25 18.50
C HIS A 36 12.66 -15.46 16.98
N LEU A 37 11.53 -15.09 16.37
CA LEU A 37 11.35 -15.14 14.92
C LEU A 37 12.37 -14.25 14.18
N ALA A 38 12.59 -13.04 14.66
CA ALA A 38 13.56 -12.10 14.09
C ALA A 38 14.98 -12.64 14.15
N ASN A 39 15.37 -13.23 15.28
CA ASN A 39 16.67 -13.89 15.42
C ASN A 39 16.85 -15.05 14.42
N ALA A 40 15.78 -15.79 14.18
CA ALA A 40 15.81 -16.85 13.19
C ALA A 40 15.86 -16.32 11.75
N LEU A 41 15.19 -15.20 11.45
CA LEU A 41 15.26 -14.53 10.14
C LEU A 41 16.65 -14.01 9.81
N LEU A 42 17.44 -13.59 10.80
CA LEU A 42 18.84 -13.16 10.61
C LEU A 42 19.72 -14.23 9.97
N GLN A 43 19.45 -15.50 10.26
CA GLN A 43 20.22 -16.64 9.77
C GLN A 43 19.54 -17.36 8.59
N ASN A 44 18.29 -17.01 8.28
CA ASN A 44 17.53 -17.69 7.23
C ASN A 44 17.85 -17.10 5.85
N THR A 45 18.18 -17.99 4.91
CA THR A 45 18.55 -17.66 3.54
C THR A 45 17.62 -18.28 2.49
N THR A 46 16.48 -18.82 2.91
CA THR A 46 15.54 -19.52 2.01
C THR A 46 14.14 -18.93 2.01
N LEU A 47 13.73 -18.30 3.13
CA LEU A 47 12.39 -17.74 3.28
C LEU A 47 12.23 -16.50 2.42
N THR A 48 11.26 -16.53 1.52
CA THR A 48 10.91 -15.40 0.64
C THR A 48 9.59 -14.74 1.01
N THR A 49 8.69 -15.46 1.70
CA THR A 49 7.36 -14.95 2.06
C THR A 49 7.00 -15.30 3.50
N LEU A 50 6.63 -14.29 4.28
CA LEU A 50 6.23 -14.44 5.68
C LEU A 50 4.87 -13.78 5.94
N TYR A 51 3.93 -14.57 6.44
CA TYR A 51 2.60 -14.13 6.83
C TYR A 51 2.50 -14.01 8.36
N LEU A 52 2.35 -12.79 8.87
CA LEU A 52 2.23 -12.44 10.28
C LEU A 52 0.96 -11.63 10.60
N GLN A 53 -0.01 -11.63 9.72
CA GLN A 53 -1.25 -10.90 9.91
C GLN A 53 -2.06 -11.42 11.10
N TYR A 54 -2.93 -10.55 11.67
CA TYR A 54 -3.80 -10.91 12.79
C TYR A 54 -3.05 -11.42 14.02
N ASN A 55 -1.99 -10.71 14.42
CA ASN A 55 -1.21 -10.99 15.62
C ASN A 55 -1.21 -9.78 16.58
N GLN A 56 -0.35 -9.78 17.58
CA GLN A 56 -0.20 -8.74 18.59
C GLN A 56 1.16 -8.03 18.47
N ILE A 57 1.64 -7.85 17.22
CA ILE A 57 2.92 -7.20 16.95
C ILE A 57 2.77 -5.71 17.16
N ASN A 58 3.43 -5.20 18.19
CA ASN A 58 3.44 -3.80 18.58
C ASN A 58 4.77 -3.11 18.15
N LEU A 59 5.01 -1.89 18.64
CA LEU A 59 6.25 -1.14 18.47
C LEU A 59 7.50 -2.01 18.69
N GLN A 60 7.56 -2.72 19.82
CA GLN A 60 8.74 -3.53 20.17
C GLN A 60 8.93 -4.72 19.22
N GLY A 61 7.84 -5.35 18.79
CA GLY A 61 7.87 -6.40 17.76
C GLY A 61 8.36 -5.87 16.42
N ALA A 62 7.90 -4.67 16.02
CA ALA A 62 8.37 -4.01 14.81
C ALA A 62 9.87 -3.69 14.85
N GLU A 63 10.39 -3.26 16.00
CA GLU A 63 11.83 -3.04 16.19
C GLU A 63 12.64 -4.33 15.96
N TYR A 64 12.22 -5.46 16.54
CA TYR A 64 12.89 -6.73 16.32
C TYR A 64 12.86 -7.18 14.85
N LEU A 65 11.70 -7.05 14.19
CA LEU A 65 11.60 -7.36 12.75
C LEU A 65 12.49 -6.43 11.91
N SER A 66 12.55 -5.16 12.25
CA SER A 66 13.37 -4.18 11.56
C SER A 66 14.86 -4.54 11.62
N ASN A 67 15.33 -4.93 12.79
CA ASN A 67 16.71 -5.39 12.96
C ASN A 67 17.01 -6.64 12.11
N ALA A 68 16.07 -7.56 11.99
CA ALA A 68 16.22 -8.71 11.10
C ALA A 68 16.24 -8.30 9.63
N LEU A 69 15.32 -7.42 9.22
CA LEU A 69 15.22 -6.96 7.83
C LEU A 69 16.45 -6.21 7.33
N LEU A 70 17.18 -5.51 8.20
CA LEU A 70 18.45 -4.85 7.85
C LEU A 70 19.46 -5.84 7.26
N HIS A 71 19.47 -7.06 7.75
CA HIS A 71 20.48 -8.08 7.39
C HIS A 71 19.92 -9.16 6.46
N ASN A 72 18.62 -9.45 6.53
CA ASN A 72 18.01 -10.48 5.69
C ASN A 72 17.95 -10.03 4.22
N LYS A 73 18.45 -10.87 3.32
CA LYS A 73 18.56 -10.60 1.87
C LYS A 73 17.65 -11.51 1.02
N THR A 74 16.75 -12.25 1.64
CA THR A 74 15.89 -13.22 0.94
C THR A 74 14.41 -12.97 1.08
N LEU A 75 13.96 -12.34 2.17
CA LEU A 75 12.55 -12.08 2.40
C LEU A 75 12.05 -10.99 1.44
N ALA A 76 11.27 -11.41 0.46
CA ALA A 76 10.70 -10.54 -0.57
C ALA A 76 9.30 -10.04 -0.21
N THR A 77 8.52 -10.83 0.54
CA THR A 77 7.13 -10.49 0.87
C THR A 77 6.88 -10.64 2.36
N LEU A 78 6.38 -9.55 3.00
CA LEU A 78 6.04 -9.51 4.41
C LEU A 78 4.62 -9.00 4.61
N HIS A 79 3.78 -9.81 5.24
CA HIS A 79 2.41 -9.50 5.59
C HIS A 79 2.27 -9.25 7.09
N LEU A 80 1.99 -7.98 7.47
CA LEU A 80 1.86 -7.51 8.86
C LEU A 80 0.49 -6.91 9.16
N GLN A 81 -0.49 -7.08 8.27
CA GLN A 81 -1.80 -6.44 8.45
C GLN A 81 -2.50 -6.93 9.72
N TYR A 82 -3.36 -6.06 10.28
CA TYR A 82 -4.08 -6.33 11.53
C TYR A 82 -3.14 -6.65 12.70
N ASN A 83 -2.22 -5.73 12.98
CA ASN A 83 -1.35 -5.72 14.15
C ASN A 83 -1.46 -4.36 14.87
N GLN A 84 -0.57 -4.05 15.78
CA GLN A 84 -0.59 -2.86 16.64
C GLN A 84 0.73 -2.10 16.56
N ILE A 85 1.27 -1.97 15.32
CA ILE A 85 2.63 -1.46 15.10
C ILE A 85 2.75 0.00 15.49
N GLY A 86 1.75 0.83 15.16
CA GLY A 86 1.74 2.25 15.43
C GLY A 86 2.82 3.06 14.69
N PRO A 87 2.80 4.41 14.82
CA PRO A 87 3.72 5.28 14.09
C PRO A 87 5.19 5.04 14.47
N GLN A 88 5.49 4.83 15.76
CA GLN A 88 6.86 4.60 16.23
C GLN A 88 7.41 3.25 15.75
N GLY A 89 6.57 2.21 15.68
CA GLY A 89 6.96 0.94 15.07
C GLY A 89 7.27 1.07 13.58
N ILE A 90 6.52 1.93 12.89
CA ILE A 90 6.79 2.28 11.48
C ILE A 90 8.11 3.06 11.33
N SER A 91 8.50 3.86 12.31
CA SER A 91 9.83 4.50 12.30
C SER A 91 10.96 3.46 12.20
N HIS A 92 10.89 2.39 12.99
CA HIS A 92 11.86 1.30 12.91
C HIS A 92 11.82 0.56 11.55
N LEU A 93 10.63 0.22 11.07
CA LEU A 93 10.48 -0.44 9.76
C LEU A 93 10.95 0.47 8.60
N GLY A 94 10.67 1.76 8.66
CA GLY A 94 11.16 2.75 7.70
C GLY A 94 12.69 2.79 7.65
N ASN A 95 13.33 2.84 8.80
CA ASN A 95 14.80 2.78 8.89
C ASN A 95 15.37 1.48 8.31
N ALA A 96 14.72 0.35 8.52
CA ALA A 96 15.14 -0.90 7.90
C ALA A 96 14.98 -0.86 6.36
N LEU A 97 13.88 -0.30 5.85
CA LEU A 97 13.62 -0.18 4.42
C LEU A 97 14.66 0.68 3.69
N LEU A 98 15.29 1.66 4.35
CA LEU A 98 16.37 2.47 3.76
C LEU A 98 17.55 1.60 3.29
N GLN A 99 17.81 0.49 3.93
CA GLN A 99 18.97 -0.38 3.67
C GLN A 99 18.59 -1.77 3.16
N ASN A 100 17.34 -2.18 3.30
CA ASN A 100 16.89 -3.49 2.83
C ASN A 100 16.80 -3.51 1.31
N THR A 101 17.39 -4.53 0.70
CA THR A 101 17.48 -4.72 -0.75
C THR A 101 16.74 -5.97 -1.24
N ALA A 102 15.95 -6.61 -0.39
CA ALA A 102 15.23 -7.83 -0.72
C ALA A 102 13.71 -7.65 -0.75
N LEU A 103 13.16 -6.82 0.16
CA LEU A 103 11.72 -6.69 0.33
C LEU A 103 11.11 -5.93 -0.86
N THR A 104 10.19 -6.60 -1.56
CA THR A 104 9.46 -6.05 -2.69
C THR A 104 7.99 -5.78 -2.37
N THR A 105 7.43 -6.53 -1.42
CA THR A 105 6.02 -6.40 -1.03
C THR A 105 5.90 -6.28 0.48
N LEU A 106 5.28 -5.19 0.95
CA LEU A 106 4.99 -4.94 2.35
C LEU A 106 3.51 -4.59 2.54
N ASN A 107 2.82 -5.41 3.33
CA ASN A 107 1.44 -5.12 3.74
C ASN A 107 1.41 -4.71 5.21
N LEU A 108 1.04 -3.45 5.43
CA LEU A 108 0.90 -2.80 6.74
C LEU A 108 -0.54 -2.37 7.03
N SER A 109 -1.54 -2.88 6.31
CA SER A 109 -2.92 -2.46 6.51
C SER A 109 -3.39 -2.71 7.95
N SER A 110 -4.25 -1.85 8.47
CA SER A 110 -4.81 -1.95 9.84
C SER A 110 -3.73 -2.04 10.94
N ASN A 111 -2.84 -1.03 11.00
CA ASN A 111 -1.75 -0.96 11.97
C ASN A 111 -1.67 0.36 12.74
N GLN A 112 -2.68 1.25 12.64
CA GLN A 112 -2.73 2.53 13.37
C GLN A 112 -1.53 3.45 13.07
N ILE A 113 -1.12 3.50 11.80
CA ILE A 113 0.11 4.20 11.35
C ILE A 113 0.01 5.71 11.50
N ALA A 114 -1.17 6.30 11.25
CA ALA A 114 -1.43 7.74 11.26
C ALA A 114 -0.48 8.56 10.35
N ASP A 115 -0.55 9.88 10.45
CA ASP A 115 0.27 10.77 9.62
C ASP A 115 1.76 10.72 9.97
N GLU A 116 2.09 10.52 11.24
CA GLU A 116 3.47 10.40 11.70
C GLU A 116 4.16 9.17 11.08
N GLY A 117 3.48 8.01 11.06
CA GLY A 117 4.01 6.83 10.41
C GLY A 117 4.11 6.98 8.88
N ALA A 118 3.17 7.71 8.26
CA ALA A 118 3.25 8.05 6.84
C ALA A 118 4.46 8.91 6.51
N GLU A 119 4.87 9.83 7.40
CA GLU A 119 6.10 10.61 7.28
C GLU A 119 7.35 9.72 7.31
N HIS A 120 7.43 8.78 8.25
CA HIS A 120 8.54 7.81 8.31
C HIS A 120 8.64 6.94 7.04
N LEU A 121 7.50 6.47 6.52
CA LEU A 121 7.47 5.71 5.28
C LEU A 121 7.87 6.55 4.07
N SER A 122 7.47 7.82 4.03
CA SER A 122 7.88 8.77 3.00
C SER A 122 9.41 8.87 2.91
N ASN A 123 10.06 9.07 4.05
CA ASN A 123 11.51 9.14 4.14
C ASN A 123 12.19 7.84 3.65
N ALA A 124 11.59 6.69 3.95
CA ALA A 124 12.07 5.41 3.45
C ALA A 124 11.90 5.30 1.92
N LEU A 125 10.76 5.68 1.38
CA LEU A 125 10.46 5.61 -0.05
C LEU A 125 11.40 6.47 -0.90
N LEU A 126 11.87 7.61 -0.40
CA LEU A 126 12.84 8.47 -1.08
C LEU A 126 14.13 7.72 -1.48
N GLN A 127 14.55 6.74 -0.70
CA GLN A 127 15.83 6.05 -0.88
C GLN A 127 15.68 4.57 -1.23
N ASN A 128 14.57 3.93 -0.86
CA ASN A 128 14.35 2.50 -1.14
C ASN A 128 14.20 2.25 -2.65
N LYS A 129 14.91 1.23 -3.13
CA LYS A 129 14.99 0.88 -4.56
C LYS A 129 14.47 -0.53 -4.86
N THR A 130 13.75 -1.15 -3.95
CA THR A 130 13.30 -2.54 -4.10
C THR A 130 11.81 -2.72 -3.87
N LEU A 131 11.18 -1.91 -3.02
CA LEU A 131 9.77 -2.02 -2.73
C LEU A 131 8.92 -1.65 -3.96
N THR A 132 8.12 -2.60 -4.42
CA THR A 132 7.21 -2.45 -5.58
C THR A 132 5.75 -2.38 -5.16
N THR A 133 5.40 -2.96 -4.01
CA THR A 133 4.02 -2.97 -3.50
C THR A 133 3.98 -2.56 -2.04
N LEU A 134 3.21 -1.52 -1.73
CA LEU A 134 2.96 -1.04 -0.38
C LEU A 134 1.45 -0.94 -0.13
N ASP A 135 1.00 -1.64 0.90
CA ASP A 135 -0.40 -1.61 1.34
C ASP A 135 -0.51 -0.91 2.70
N LEU A 136 -1.19 0.25 2.71
CA LEU A 136 -1.42 1.12 3.85
C LEU A 136 -2.91 1.30 4.16
N ARG A 137 -3.75 0.39 3.72
CA ARG A 137 -5.21 0.50 3.94
C ARG A 137 -5.54 0.53 5.44
N VAL A 138 -6.59 1.26 5.81
CA VAL A 138 -7.14 1.31 7.18
C VAL A 138 -6.08 1.71 8.22
N ASN A 139 -5.47 2.89 8.06
CA ASN A 139 -4.36 3.33 8.92
C ASN A 139 -4.50 4.73 9.49
N GLN A 140 -5.68 5.35 9.41
CA GLN A 140 -5.94 6.69 9.97
C GLN A 140 -5.06 7.80 9.34
N ILE A 141 -4.59 7.56 8.10
CA ILE A 141 -3.81 8.55 7.34
C ILE A 141 -4.76 9.62 6.83
N THR A 142 -4.43 10.89 7.10
CA THR A 142 -5.20 12.05 6.61
C THR A 142 -4.58 12.66 5.35
N SER A 143 -5.11 13.78 4.89
CA SER A 143 -4.51 14.56 3.80
C SER A 143 -3.06 14.94 4.11
N ARG A 144 -2.73 15.23 5.39
CA ARG A 144 -1.36 15.56 5.82
C ARG A 144 -0.41 14.37 5.65
N GLY A 145 -0.78 13.20 6.12
CA GLY A 145 0.02 11.98 5.94
C GLY A 145 0.18 11.64 4.45
N THR A 146 -0.89 11.87 3.66
CA THR A 146 -0.85 11.68 2.21
C THR A 146 0.09 12.68 1.53
N GLN A 147 0.20 13.93 2.01
CA GLN A 147 1.18 14.89 1.53
C GLN A 147 2.63 14.38 1.74
N TYR A 148 2.94 13.80 2.90
CA TYR A 148 4.24 13.18 3.12
C TYR A 148 4.49 12.05 2.12
N LEU A 149 3.56 11.11 1.96
CA LEU A 149 3.71 10.01 1.01
C LEU A 149 3.87 10.49 -0.43
N ALA A 150 3.13 11.51 -0.84
CA ALA A 150 3.26 12.14 -2.15
C ALA A 150 4.68 12.70 -2.38
N ASN A 151 5.27 13.36 -1.37
CA ASN A 151 6.64 13.84 -1.42
C ASN A 151 7.65 12.68 -1.55
N GLY A 152 7.43 11.58 -0.82
CA GLY A 152 8.27 10.37 -0.93
C GLY A 152 8.23 9.74 -2.32
N LEU A 153 7.07 9.78 -2.99
CA LEU A 153 6.91 9.26 -4.35
C LEU A 153 7.70 10.06 -5.39
N LEU A 154 7.85 11.39 -5.24
CA LEU A 154 8.50 12.22 -6.26
C LEU A 154 9.91 11.74 -6.66
N GLN A 155 10.65 11.13 -5.76
CA GLN A 155 11.99 10.61 -6.03
C GLN A 155 12.05 9.08 -6.10
N ASN A 156 11.02 8.39 -5.68
CA ASN A 156 10.95 6.94 -5.78
C ASN A 156 10.81 6.53 -7.25
N LYS A 157 11.41 5.39 -7.63
CA LYS A 157 11.37 4.87 -9.01
C LYS A 157 11.04 3.39 -9.07
N THR A 158 10.52 2.83 -7.99
CA THR A 158 10.32 1.37 -7.88
C THR A 158 8.90 0.98 -7.51
N LEU A 159 8.16 1.82 -6.79
CA LEU A 159 6.83 1.46 -6.34
C LEU A 159 5.86 1.41 -7.53
N LEU A 160 5.24 0.26 -7.73
CA LEU A 160 4.27 -0.01 -8.81
C LEU A 160 2.82 0.00 -8.29
N THR A 161 2.64 -0.37 -7.03
CA THR A 161 1.31 -0.50 -6.43
C THR A 161 1.30 0.17 -5.06
N LEU A 162 0.36 1.11 -4.87
CA LEU A 162 0.10 1.77 -3.60
C LEU A 162 -1.39 1.64 -3.25
N HIS A 163 -1.69 1.06 -2.09
CA HIS A 163 -3.05 1.01 -1.55
C HIS A 163 -3.17 1.91 -0.33
N LEU A 164 -4.07 2.89 -0.42
CA LEU A 164 -4.38 3.89 0.63
C LEU A 164 -5.86 3.86 1.04
N SER A 165 -6.62 2.89 0.58
CA SER A 165 -8.06 2.81 0.79
C SER A 165 -8.44 2.79 2.29
N TRP A 166 -9.64 3.28 2.62
CA TRP A 166 -10.14 3.31 4.00
C TRP A 166 -9.27 4.14 4.97
N ASN A 167 -8.75 5.26 4.46
CA ASN A 167 -8.08 6.31 5.22
C ASN A 167 -8.87 7.61 5.11
N ASN A 168 -8.52 8.64 5.88
CA ASN A 168 -9.24 9.92 5.92
C ASN A 168 -8.59 10.97 5.01
N ILE A 169 -8.38 10.62 3.75
CA ILE A 169 -7.55 11.37 2.80
C ILE A 169 -8.28 12.59 2.21
N GLY A 170 -9.52 12.39 1.79
CA GLY A 170 -10.37 13.42 1.16
C GLY A 170 -9.80 14.01 -0.14
N ASP A 171 -10.47 15.06 -0.61
CA ASP A 171 -10.09 15.75 -1.85
C ASP A 171 -8.70 16.38 -1.79
N GLN A 172 -8.35 16.95 -0.64
CA GLN A 172 -7.04 17.59 -0.44
C GLN A 172 -5.89 16.58 -0.55
N GLY A 173 -6.04 15.38 0.00
CA GLY A 173 -5.02 14.34 -0.14
C GLY A 173 -4.93 13.82 -1.58
N ALA A 174 -6.05 13.72 -2.28
CA ALA A 174 -6.08 13.39 -3.71
C ALA A 174 -5.35 14.44 -4.55
N GLU A 175 -5.46 15.73 -4.21
CA GLU A 175 -4.70 16.80 -4.84
C GLU A 175 -3.19 16.59 -4.69
N TYR A 176 -2.69 16.31 -3.47
CA TYR A 176 -1.26 16.03 -3.25
C TYR A 176 -0.76 14.84 -4.06
N LEU A 177 -1.51 13.73 -4.09
CA LEU A 177 -1.17 12.58 -4.91
C LEU A 177 -1.18 12.92 -6.39
N SER A 178 -2.15 13.70 -6.85
CA SER A 178 -2.28 14.14 -8.23
C SER A 178 -1.04 14.90 -8.68
N HIS A 179 -0.57 15.85 -7.88
CA HIS A 179 0.64 16.61 -8.17
C HIS A 179 1.88 15.69 -8.25
N ALA A 180 2.06 14.78 -7.30
CA ALA A 180 3.17 13.84 -7.34
C ALA A 180 3.14 12.93 -8.58
N LEU A 181 1.96 12.44 -8.95
CA LEU A 181 1.77 11.53 -10.09
C LEU A 181 1.99 12.19 -11.46
N LEU A 182 2.02 13.52 -11.57
CA LEU A 182 2.39 14.20 -12.81
C LEU A 182 3.85 13.90 -13.21
N ASP A 183 4.73 13.81 -12.21
CA ASP A 183 6.16 13.56 -12.42
C ASP A 183 6.56 12.11 -12.13
N TYR A 184 5.80 11.40 -11.31
CA TYR A 184 6.04 10.00 -10.98
C TYR A 184 5.59 9.06 -12.10
N LYS A 185 6.56 8.36 -12.71
CA LYS A 185 6.37 7.59 -13.95
C LYS A 185 6.48 6.07 -13.75
N THR A 186 6.20 5.54 -12.57
CA THR A 186 6.29 4.10 -12.32
C THR A 186 5.02 3.49 -11.73
N LEU A 187 4.18 4.25 -11.03
CA LEU A 187 2.98 3.70 -10.42
C LEU A 187 1.99 3.18 -11.48
N LEU A 188 1.61 1.92 -11.34
CA LEU A 188 0.64 1.24 -12.19
C LEU A 188 -0.74 1.16 -11.54
N THR A 189 -0.78 0.95 -10.23
CA THR A 189 -2.03 0.77 -9.47
C THR A 189 -2.08 1.71 -8.28
N LEU A 190 -3.16 2.48 -8.17
CA LEU A 190 -3.49 3.31 -7.01
C LEU A 190 -4.87 2.92 -6.46
N GLY A 191 -4.90 2.52 -5.18
CA GLY A 191 -6.13 2.21 -4.44
C GLY A 191 -6.50 3.35 -3.51
N LEU A 192 -7.69 3.93 -3.71
CA LEU A 192 -8.27 5.05 -2.98
C LEU A 192 -9.74 4.80 -2.64
N GLU A 193 -10.11 3.53 -2.40
CA GLU A 193 -11.47 3.18 -2.01
C GLU A 193 -11.79 3.73 -0.62
N GLY A 194 -12.99 4.27 -0.40
CA GLY A 194 -13.48 4.70 0.91
C GLY A 194 -12.64 5.79 1.59
N ILE A 195 -12.10 6.74 0.83
CA ILE A 195 -11.25 7.84 1.34
C ILE A 195 -11.99 9.17 1.50
N GLN A 196 -13.31 9.20 1.35
CA GLN A 196 -14.17 10.39 1.37
C GLN A 196 -13.88 11.36 0.20
N LEU A 197 -13.55 10.82 -0.97
CA LEU A 197 -13.27 11.57 -2.18
C LEU A 197 -14.58 12.09 -2.80
N GLY A 198 -14.67 13.40 -3.03
CA GLY A 198 -15.74 14.04 -3.76
C GLY A 198 -15.39 14.38 -5.22
N ASP A 199 -16.20 15.23 -5.82
CA ASP A 199 -16.01 15.65 -7.21
C ASP A 199 -14.73 16.46 -7.42
N GLN A 200 -14.31 17.26 -6.42
CA GLN A 200 -13.08 18.04 -6.51
C GLN A 200 -11.86 17.13 -6.56
N GLY A 201 -11.79 16.12 -5.70
CA GLY A 201 -10.72 15.14 -5.75
C GLY A 201 -10.72 14.32 -7.03
N ALA A 202 -11.91 13.96 -7.56
CA ALA A 202 -12.06 13.30 -8.86
C ALA A 202 -11.53 14.17 -10.01
N GLU A 203 -11.76 15.50 -9.98
CA GLU A 203 -11.21 16.46 -10.94
C GLU A 203 -9.67 16.50 -10.90
N HIS A 204 -9.06 16.54 -9.70
CA HIS A 204 -7.60 16.50 -9.56
C HIS A 204 -7.02 15.21 -10.16
N LEU A 205 -7.62 14.06 -9.87
CA LEU A 205 -7.20 12.77 -10.43
C LEU A 205 -7.40 12.70 -11.95
N ALA A 206 -8.50 13.26 -12.48
CA ALA A 206 -8.76 13.36 -13.91
C ALA A 206 -7.66 14.17 -14.61
N ASN A 207 -7.29 15.33 -14.07
CA ASN A 207 -6.22 16.17 -14.59
C ASN A 207 -4.87 15.43 -14.60
N THR A 208 -4.65 14.56 -13.63
CA THR A 208 -3.48 13.66 -13.63
C THR A 208 -3.55 12.64 -14.76
N LEU A 209 -4.69 11.98 -14.96
CA LEU A 209 -4.87 10.96 -16.00
C LEU A 209 -4.65 11.52 -17.42
N LEU A 210 -4.94 12.78 -17.67
CA LEU A 210 -4.66 13.42 -18.96
C LEU A 210 -3.16 13.38 -19.31
N ARG A 211 -2.28 13.48 -18.34
CA ARG A 211 -0.82 13.64 -18.51
C ARG A 211 -0.03 12.40 -18.11
N ASN A 212 -0.45 11.69 -17.08
CA ASN A 212 0.22 10.48 -16.62
C ASN A 212 -0.01 9.34 -17.63
N LYS A 213 1.07 8.70 -18.06
CA LYS A 213 1.06 7.61 -19.06
C LYS A 213 1.54 6.27 -18.47
N THR A 214 1.51 6.13 -17.15
CA THR A 214 1.93 4.93 -16.44
C THR A 214 0.83 4.29 -15.62
N LEU A 215 -0.01 5.09 -14.97
CA LEU A 215 -1.13 4.57 -14.19
C LEU A 215 -2.10 3.81 -15.09
N THR A 216 -2.33 2.54 -14.76
CA THR A 216 -3.22 1.65 -15.51
C THR A 216 -4.50 1.32 -14.74
N THR A 217 -4.45 1.38 -13.42
CA THR A 217 -5.57 1.02 -12.55
C THR A 217 -5.77 2.05 -11.46
N LEU A 218 -6.99 2.58 -11.35
CA LEU A 218 -7.41 3.48 -10.29
C LEU A 218 -8.67 2.93 -9.63
N ARG A 219 -8.63 2.77 -8.31
CA ARG A 219 -9.74 2.24 -7.52
C ARG A 219 -10.34 3.34 -6.67
N LEU A 220 -11.58 3.73 -6.98
CA LEU A 220 -12.34 4.81 -6.35
C LEU A 220 -13.69 4.34 -5.78
N ARG A 221 -13.82 3.04 -5.55
CA ARG A 221 -15.03 2.45 -4.97
C ARG A 221 -15.37 3.09 -3.62
N GLU A 222 -16.67 3.19 -3.29
CA GLU A 222 -17.15 3.66 -1.98
C GLU A 222 -16.63 5.07 -1.61
N ASN A 223 -16.82 6.03 -2.53
CA ASN A 223 -16.51 7.43 -2.35
C ASN A 223 -17.77 8.30 -2.55
N GLN A 224 -17.62 9.61 -2.63
CA GLN A 224 -18.72 10.57 -2.74
C GLN A 224 -18.73 11.25 -4.14
N ILE A 225 -18.28 10.52 -5.15
CA ILE A 225 -18.20 11.03 -6.53
C ILE A 225 -19.59 11.05 -7.13
N SER A 226 -20.05 12.23 -7.60
CA SER A 226 -21.31 12.40 -8.32
C SER A 226 -21.12 12.29 -9.84
N ASN A 227 -22.19 12.58 -10.60
CA ASN A 227 -22.12 12.66 -12.07
C ASN A 227 -21.04 13.63 -12.55
N ARG A 228 -20.86 14.75 -11.84
CA ARG A 228 -19.84 15.76 -12.18
C ARG A 228 -18.42 15.19 -12.06
N GLY A 229 -18.10 14.51 -11.00
CA GLY A 229 -16.80 13.85 -10.85
C GLY A 229 -16.59 12.72 -11.85
N ALA A 230 -17.65 11.97 -12.15
CA ALA A 230 -17.65 10.94 -13.20
C ALA A 230 -17.39 11.52 -14.59
N GLU A 231 -17.95 12.70 -14.89
CA GLU A 231 -17.70 13.44 -16.14
C GLU A 231 -16.24 13.88 -16.27
N HIS A 232 -15.64 14.44 -15.21
CA HIS A 232 -14.22 14.79 -15.21
C HIS A 232 -13.33 13.57 -15.52
N LEU A 233 -13.57 12.46 -14.83
CA LEU A 233 -12.83 11.22 -15.04
C LEU A 233 -13.05 10.65 -16.45
N GLY A 234 -14.29 10.63 -16.94
CA GLY A 234 -14.64 10.14 -18.27
C GLY A 234 -13.92 10.93 -19.36
N ASN A 235 -13.96 12.25 -19.30
CA ASN A 235 -13.29 13.13 -20.26
C ASN A 235 -11.77 12.87 -20.32
N ALA A 236 -11.13 12.70 -19.15
CA ALA A 236 -9.71 12.39 -19.09
C ALA A 236 -9.35 11.03 -19.73
N LEU A 237 -10.28 10.10 -19.72
CA LEU A 237 -10.09 8.75 -20.27
C LEU A 237 -10.21 8.68 -21.79
N LEU A 238 -10.84 9.66 -22.46
CA LEU A 238 -10.96 9.67 -23.92
C LEU A 238 -9.59 9.62 -24.62
N ASP A 239 -8.65 10.41 -24.13
CA ASP A 239 -7.33 10.57 -24.72
C ASP A 239 -6.23 9.74 -24.04
N ASN A 240 -6.52 9.14 -22.89
CA ASN A 240 -5.54 8.29 -22.21
C ASN A 240 -5.47 6.91 -22.86
N LYS A 241 -4.33 6.56 -23.46
CA LYS A 241 -4.11 5.30 -24.18
C LYS A 241 -3.46 4.20 -23.33
N THR A 242 -3.06 4.51 -22.10
CA THR A 242 -2.37 3.58 -21.18
C THR A 242 -3.26 3.06 -20.06
N PHE A 243 -4.23 3.86 -19.65
CA PHE A 243 -5.16 3.51 -18.60
C PHE A 243 -6.12 2.37 -19.03
N THR A 244 -6.39 1.42 -18.14
CA THR A 244 -7.18 0.23 -18.48
C THR A 244 -8.33 -0.07 -17.51
N THR A 245 -8.23 0.34 -16.25
CA THR A 245 -9.20 -0.12 -15.23
C THR A 245 -9.58 0.99 -14.25
N LEU A 246 -10.86 1.34 -14.19
CA LEU A 246 -11.44 2.28 -13.25
C LEU A 246 -12.55 1.60 -12.44
N HIS A 247 -12.45 1.63 -11.11
CA HIS A 247 -13.51 1.14 -10.22
C HIS A 247 -14.23 2.30 -9.57
N LEU A 248 -15.52 2.49 -9.89
CA LEU A 248 -16.40 3.56 -9.39
C LEU A 248 -17.63 3.05 -8.63
N ASN A 249 -17.72 1.75 -8.38
CA ASN A 249 -18.86 1.16 -7.66
C ASN A 249 -19.13 1.88 -6.34
N TYR A 250 -20.40 1.96 -5.94
CA TYR A 250 -20.80 2.58 -4.66
C TYR A 250 -20.37 4.04 -4.51
N ASN A 251 -20.52 4.83 -5.59
CA ASN A 251 -20.45 6.28 -5.58
C ASN A 251 -21.85 6.88 -5.78
N GLN A 252 -21.96 8.20 -5.85
CA GLN A 252 -23.23 8.93 -6.04
C GLN A 252 -23.53 9.18 -7.53
N ILE A 253 -23.14 8.24 -8.41
CA ILE A 253 -23.33 8.31 -9.85
C ILE A 253 -24.69 7.69 -10.17
N ASP A 254 -25.61 8.48 -10.68
CA ASP A 254 -26.94 8.03 -11.11
C ASP A 254 -26.94 7.41 -12.53
N ASP A 255 -28.11 7.11 -13.05
CA ASP A 255 -28.23 6.46 -14.35
C ASP A 255 -27.78 7.36 -15.52
N GLU A 256 -27.87 8.70 -15.40
CA GLU A 256 -27.37 9.65 -16.39
C GLU A 256 -25.82 9.63 -16.42
N GLY A 257 -25.18 9.73 -15.26
CA GLY A 257 -23.73 9.63 -15.16
C GLY A 257 -23.18 8.28 -15.63
N LYS A 258 -23.90 7.18 -15.32
CA LYS A 258 -23.53 5.84 -15.81
C LYS A 258 -23.67 5.72 -17.34
N LEU A 259 -24.72 6.34 -17.92
CA LEU A 259 -24.90 6.36 -19.38
C LEU A 259 -23.77 7.13 -20.04
N TYR A 260 -23.44 8.32 -19.51
CA TYR A 260 -22.33 9.13 -19.99
C TYR A 260 -21.00 8.32 -20.00
N LEU A 261 -20.65 7.66 -18.90
CA LEU A 261 -19.46 6.83 -18.84
C LEU A 261 -19.48 5.68 -19.85
N LYS A 262 -20.63 5.04 -20.06
CA LYS A 262 -20.79 3.98 -21.08
C LYS A 262 -20.52 4.51 -22.49
N ASP A 263 -20.93 5.74 -22.80
CA ASP A 263 -20.69 6.34 -24.12
C ASP A 263 -19.19 6.66 -24.32
N ILE A 264 -18.50 7.15 -23.27
CA ILE A 264 -17.04 7.29 -23.28
C ILE A 264 -16.34 5.96 -23.56
N LEU A 265 -16.80 4.86 -22.92
CA LEU A 265 -16.22 3.53 -23.11
C LEU A 265 -16.39 2.98 -24.53
N LYS A 266 -17.46 3.37 -25.25
CA LYS A 266 -17.60 3.03 -26.67
C LYS A 266 -16.49 3.66 -27.51
N MET A 267 -16.03 4.84 -27.14
CA MET A 267 -14.96 5.57 -27.84
C MET A 267 -13.56 5.05 -27.45
N ASN A 268 -13.40 4.47 -26.25
CA ASN A 268 -12.16 3.89 -25.77
C ASN A 268 -12.39 2.49 -25.17
N SER A 269 -12.56 1.50 -26.04
CA SER A 269 -12.92 0.12 -25.67
C SER A 269 -11.86 -0.65 -24.85
N LYS A 270 -10.68 -0.08 -24.67
CA LYS A 270 -9.62 -0.70 -23.84
C LYS A 270 -9.88 -0.54 -22.35
N ILE A 271 -10.70 0.43 -21.96
CA ILE A 271 -10.94 0.76 -20.56
C ILE A 271 -12.10 -0.07 -20.02
N LYS A 272 -11.89 -0.67 -18.88
CA LYS A 272 -12.93 -1.34 -18.08
C LYS A 272 -13.33 -0.40 -16.94
N VAL A 273 -14.62 -0.10 -16.83
CA VAL A 273 -15.17 0.65 -15.70
C VAL A 273 -16.17 -0.24 -14.96
N SER A 274 -16.03 -0.32 -13.65
CA SER A 274 -17.03 -0.93 -12.76
C SER A 274 -17.85 0.20 -12.11
N LEU A 275 -19.17 0.14 -12.27
CA LEU A 275 -20.14 1.15 -11.81
C LEU A 275 -21.10 0.59 -10.78
#